data_b189a0934f8373b6fc6ff9cca744619c
#
_entry.id   b189a0934f8373b6fc6ff9cca744619c
#
_cell.length_a   1.000
_cell.length_b   1.000
_cell.length_c   1.000
_cell.angle_alpha   90.00
_cell.angle_beta   90.00
_cell.angle_gamma   90.00
#
_symmetry.space_group_name_H-M   'P 1'
#
loop_
_entity.id
_entity.type
_entity.pdbx_description
1 polymer ?
#
loop_
_entity_poly.entity_id
_entity_poly.type
_entity_poly.pdbx_seq_one_letter_code
_entity_poly.pdbx_strand_id
1 'polypeptide(L)'
;MPLPQDIRPAFQHIQDSLVRADEPWIVQSPLASRKVLWVSRESGSWAVLIHWKKGYVAPAHKHLGGAHAYLISGKLQVRDGVLNAGDYVYEPNGVLHDATTALEDTTYLFICDGTVLYFNEDSFTGYTNWETIEKLRENAKLAQAAE
;
A
#
# COMPACT_ATOMS: atom_id res chain seq x y z
N MET A 1 -18.88 -0.97 -25.85
CA MET A 1 -18.73 -1.14 -27.30
C MET A 1 -17.67 -2.22 -27.56
N PRO A 2 -17.91 -3.23 -28.37
CA PRO A 2 -16.89 -4.23 -28.68
C PRO A 2 -15.75 -3.60 -29.49
N LEU A 3 -14.52 -4.05 -29.23
CA LEU A 3 -13.35 -3.64 -30.01
C LEU A 3 -13.45 -4.10 -31.47
N PRO A 4 -12.93 -3.32 -32.43
CA PRO A 4 -12.82 -3.75 -33.81
C PRO A 4 -12.07 -5.10 -33.92
N GLN A 5 -12.47 -5.93 -34.90
CA GLN A 5 -11.92 -7.27 -35.03
C GLN A 5 -10.42 -7.29 -35.37
N ASP A 6 -9.95 -6.27 -36.05
CA ASP A 6 -8.55 -6.13 -36.47
C ASP A 6 -7.56 -5.85 -35.32
N ILE A 7 -8.04 -5.24 -34.24
CA ILE A 7 -7.17 -4.92 -33.08
C ILE A 7 -7.27 -5.93 -31.93
N ARG A 8 -8.30 -6.77 -31.90
CA ARG A 8 -8.51 -7.76 -30.81
C ARG A 8 -7.30 -8.66 -30.57
N PRO A 9 -6.68 -9.27 -31.57
CA PRO A 9 -5.56 -10.17 -31.34
C PRO A 9 -4.35 -9.49 -30.68
N ALA A 10 -4.14 -8.21 -31.00
CA ALA A 10 -3.00 -7.45 -30.45
C ALA A 10 -3.11 -7.21 -28.93
N PHE A 11 -4.33 -7.23 -28.38
CA PHE A 11 -4.60 -6.92 -26.98
C PHE A 11 -5.10 -8.11 -26.13
N GLN A 12 -5.13 -9.32 -26.69
CA GLN A 12 -5.63 -10.50 -25.97
C GLN A 12 -4.86 -10.85 -24.71
N HIS A 13 -3.56 -10.50 -24.64
CA HIS A 13 -2.69 -10.76 -23.50
C HIS A 13 -2.76 -9.66 -22.43
N ILE A 14 -3.43 -8.55 -22.70
CA ILE A 14 -3.59 -7.44 -21.77
C ILE A 14 -4.88 -7.66 -20.98
N GLN A 15 -4.77 -7.85 -19.68
CA GLN A 15 -5.88 -8.16 -18.80
C GLN A 15 -5.90 -7.23 -17.60
N ASP A 16 -7.11 -6.94 -17.11
CA ASP A 16 -7.30 -6.25 -15.86
C ASP A 16 -6.80 -7.10 -14.70
N SER A 17 -6.25 -6.44 -13.67
CA SER A 17 -5.95 -7.08 -12.40
C SER A 17 -7.15 -6.93 -11.47
N LEU A 18 -7.58 -8.03 -10.86
CA LEU A 18 -8.76 -8.06 -10.01
C LEU A 18 -8.42 -8.68 -8.66
N VAL A 19 -8.76 -7.96 -7.59
CA VAL A 19 -8.71 -8.47 -6.21
C VAL A 19 -10.11 -8.44 -5.63
N ARG A 20 -10.56 -9.58 -5.10
CA ARG A 20 -11.89 -9.71 -4.51
C ARG A 20 -11.94 -9.15 -3.08
N ALA A 21 -13.13 -8.77 -2.64
CA ALA A 21 -13.34 -8.23 -1.31
C ALA A 21 -12.96 -9.22 -0.18
N ASP A 22 -13.11 -10.51 -0.43
CA ASP A 22 -12.80 -11.60 0.49
C ASP A 22 -11.33 -12.06 0.45
N GLU A 23 -10.48 -11.42 -0.35
CA GLU A 23 -9.03 -11.67 -0.30
C GLU A 23 -8.53 -11.51 1.15
N PRO A 24 -7.81 -12.49 1.71
CA PRO A 24 -7.36 -12.42 3.09
C PRO A 24 -6.41 -11.27 3.38
N TRP A 25 -6.53 -10.71 4.57
CA TRP A 25 -5.58 -9.74 5.08
C TRP A 25 -4.28 -10.41 5.51
N ILE A 26 -3.16 -9.83 5.16
CA ILE A 26 -1.83 -10.28 5.56
C ILE A 26 -1.47 -9.54 6.85
N VAL A 27 -1.43 -10.28 7.97
CA VAL A 27 -1.08 -9.74 9.28
C VAL A 27 0.43 -9.52 9.34
N GLN A 28 0.87 -8.31 9.62
CA GLN A 28 2.28 -7.94 9.76
C GLN A 28 2.70 -7.78 11.22
N SER A 29 1.77 -7.35 12.06
CA SER A 29 1.93 -7.20 13.50
C SER A 29 0.56 -7.25 14.17
N PRO A 30 0.47 -7.31 15.52
CA PRO A 30 -0.82 -7.26 16.22
C PRO A 30 -1.68 -6.03 15.88
N LEU A 31 -1.06 -4.94 15.42
CA LEU A 31 -1.74 -3.68 15.14
C LEU A 31 -1.79 -3.32 13.64
N ALA A 32 -1.17 -4.11 12.77
CA ALA A 32 -1.07 -3.75 11.35
C ALA A 32 -1.29 -4.96 10.43
N SER A 33 -2.12 -4.76 9.41
CA SER A 33 -2.34 -5.73 8.33
C SER A 33 -2.47 -5.03 6.98
N ARG A 34 -2.25 -5.79 5.92
CA ARG A 34 -2.34 -5.31 4.53
C ARG A 34 -3.08 -6.30 3.66
N LYS A 35 -3.65 -5.76 2.61
CA LYS A 35 -4.14 -6.51 1.46
C LYS A 35 -3.44 -5.96 0.22
N VAL A 36 -2.68 -6.80 -0.48
CA VAL A 36 -1.99 -6.38 -1.70
C VAL A 36 -3.00 -6.34 -2.85
N LEU A 37 -3.12 -5.18 -3.47
CA LEU A 37 -4.03 -4.99 -4.58
C LEU A 37 -3.33 -5.18 -5.92
N TRP A 38 -2.10 -4.65 -6.04
CA TRP A 38 -1.43 -4.59 -7.32
C TRP A 38 0.04 -4.21 -7.16
N VAL A 39 0.89 -4.76 -8.04
CA VAL A 39 2.29 -4.35 -8.21
C VAL A 39 2.62 -4.26 -9.69
N SER A 40 3.49 -3.31 -10.05
CA SER A 40 4.01 -3.17 -11.41
C SER A 40 5.52 -3.34 -11.41
N ARG A 41 5.99 -4.37 -12.09
CA ARG A 41 7.42 -4.60 -12.29
C ARG A 41 8.07 -3.57 -13.21
N GLU A 42 7.29 -3.02 -14.15
CA GLU A 42 7.79 -2.03 -15.12
C GLU A 42 8.02 -0.66 -14.48
N SER A 43 7.02 -0.17 -13.76
CA SER A 43 7.06 1.19 -13.17
C SER A 43 7.64 1.22 -11.76
N GLY A 44 7.64 0.10 -11.05
CA GLY A 44 7.95 0.05 -9.63
C GLY A 44 6.80 0.51 -8.72
N SER A 45 5.63 0.80 -9.28
CA SER A 45 4.46 1.22 -8.51
C SER A 45 3.78 0.03 -7.85
N TRP A 46 3.10 0.28 -6.75
CA TRP A 46 2.34 -0.72 -6.00
C TRP A 46 1.17 -0.10 -5.27
N ALA A 47 0.15 -0.91 -5.00
CA ALA A 47 -1.05 -0.49 -4.30
C ALA A 47 -1.47 -1.53 -3.26
N VAL A 48 -1.85 -1.05 -2.09
CA VAL A 48 -2.30 -1.87 -0.96
C VAL A 48 -3.49 -1.22 -0.27
N LEU A 49 -4.35 -2.03 0.34
CA LEU A 49 -5.16 -1.58 1.46
C LEU A 49 -4.36 -1.79 2.74
N ILE A 50 -4.37 -0.80 3.60
CA ILE A 50 -3.70 -0.84 4.91
C ILE A 50 -4.78 -0.77 5.97
N HIS A 51 -4.66 -1.63 6.98
CA HIS A 51 -5.48 -1.58 8.18
C HIS A 51 -4.58 -1.48 9.40
N TRP A 52 -4.73 -0.40 10.16
CA TRP A 52 -4.05 -0.16 11.42
C TRP A 52 -5.07 -0.08 12.55
N LYS A 53 -4.83 -0.80 13.61
CA LYS A 53 -5.59 -0.67 14.84
C LYS A 53 -5.20 0.62 15.55
N LYS A 54 -6.11 1.15 16.33
CA LYS A 54 -5.88 2.31 17.18
C LYS A 54 -4.57 2.17 17.97
N GLY A 55 -3.77 3.21 17.95
CA GLY A 55 -2.49 3.26 18.64
C GLY A 55 -1.29 2.79 17.82
N TYR A 56 -1.49 2.27 16.60
CA TYR A 56 -0.35 1.99 15.72
C TYR A 56 0.38 3.29 15.36
N VAL A 57 1.69 3.25 15.45
CA VAL A 57 2.58 4.35 15.04
C VAL A 57 3.50 3.84 13.94
N ALA A 58 3.38 4.40 12.75
CA ALA A 58 4.29 4.09 11.66
C ALA A 58 5.68 4.67 11.95
N PRO A 59 6.76 3.93 11.66
CA PRO A 59 8.11 4.44 11.81
C PRO A 59 8.38 5.63 10.89
N ALA A 60 9.35 6.46 11.25
CA ALA A 60 9.81 7.53 10.39
C ALA A 60 10.24 6.98 9.03
N HIS A 61 9.84 7.65 7.96
CA HIS A 61 10.10 7.17 6.60
C HIS A 61 10.18 8.30 5.59
N LYS A 62 10.83 8.00 4.48
CA LYS A 62 10.98 8.90 3.34
C LYS A 62 10.46 8.23 2.07
N HIS A 63 9.71 8.97 1.29
CA HIS A 63 9.24 8.53 -0.02
C HIS A 63 10.27 8.82 -1.12
N LEU A 64 10.60 7.82 -1.92
CA LEU A 64 11.41 7.94 -3.15
C LEU A 64 10.54 7.83 -4.41
N GLY A 65 9.30 8.24 -4.30
CA GLY A 65 8.31 8.31 -5.35
C GLY A 65 7.06 8.95 -4.79
N GLY A 66 6.20 9.47 -5.64
CA GLY A 66 4.92 10.02 -5.20
C GLY A 66 4.01 8.93 -4.63
N ALA A 67 3.21 9.27 -3.65
CA ALA A 67 2.23 8.37 -3.07
C ALA A 67 0.87 9.06 -2.89
N HIS A 68 -0.18 8.24 -2.91
CA HIS A 68 -1.55 8.67 -2.74
C HIS A 68 -2.19 7.85 -1.63
N ALA A 69 -2.83 8.50 -0.67
CA ALA A 69 -3.61 7.83 0.36
C ALA A 69 -5.05 8.37 0.38
N TYR A 70 -6.00 7.46 0.45
CA TYR A 70 -7.42 7.76 0.60
C TYR A 70 -7.97 7.02 1.80
N LEU A 71 -8.44 7.73 2.83
CA LEU A 71 -9.01 7.13 4.02
C LEU A 71 -10.42 6.63 3.75
N ILE A 72 -10.60 5.32 3.93
CA ILE A 72 -11.90 4.65 3.81
C ILE A 72 -12.65 4.74 5.14
N SER A 73 -11.94 4.53 6.25
CA SER A 73 -12.50 4.59 7.60
C SER A 73 -11.44 4.98 8.63
N GLY A 74 -11.85 5.50 9.77
CA GLY A 74 -10.98 5.82 10.89
C GLY A 74 -10.39 7.23 10.84
N LYS A 75 -9.27 7.41 11.55
CA LYS A 75 -8.55 8.69 11.67
C LYS A 75 -7.05 8.47 11.78
N LEU A 76 -6.29 9.22 11.00
CA LEU A 76 -4.83 9.26 11.06
C LEU A 76 -4.33 10.63 11.50
N GLN A 77 -3.48 10.64 12.52
CA GLN A 77 -2.68 11.81 12.84
C GLN A 77 -1.45 11.82 11.95
N VAL A 78 -1.33 12.82 11.11
CA VAL A 78 -0.16 13.08 10.27
C VAL A 78 0.49 14.38 10.69
N ARG A 79 1.64 14.72 10.11
CA ARG A 79 2.40 15.93 10.44
C ARG A 79 1.55 17.21 10.42
N ASP A 80 0.73 17.37 9.39
CA ASP A 80 0.01 18.60 9.12
C ASP A 80 -1.44 18.60 9.61
N GLY A 81 -1.84 17.56 10.34
CA GLY A 81 -3.19 17.49 10.90
C GLY A 81 -3.74 16.08 11.05
N VAL A 82 -5.06 16.01 11.12
CA VAL A 82 -5.81 14.74 11.21
C VAL A 82 -6.54 14.49 9.91
N LEU A 83 -6.31 13.33 9.32
CA LEU A 83 -7.09 12.82 8.19
C LEU A 83 -8.29 12.03 8.72
N ASN A 84 -9.46 12.31 8.18
CA ASN A 84 -10.73 11.64 8.48
C ASN A 84 -11.15 10.75 7.30
N ALA A 85 -12.11 9.86 7.54
CA ALA A 85 -12.70 9.06 6.46
C ALA A 85 -13.20 9.95 5.32
N GLY A 86 -12.80 9.63 4.08
CA GLY A 86 -13.08 10.41 2.88
C GLY A 86 -11.99 11.42 2.52
N ASP A 87 -11.03 11.66 3.38
CA ASP A 87 -9.90 12.54 3.07
C ASP A 87 -8.89 11.85 2.15
N TYR A 88 -8.29 12.65 1.29
CA TYR A 88 -7.23 12.26 0.37
C TYR A 88 -5.98 13.10 0.62
N VAL A 89 -4.81 12.45 0.56
CA VAL A 89 -3.52 13.13 0.61
C VAL A 89 -2.61 12.64 -0.50
N TYR A 90 -1.94 13.58 -1.15
CA TYR A 90 -0.82 13.30 -2.04
C TYR A 90 0.50 13.58 -1.32
N GLU A 91 1.38 12.60 -1.33
CA GLU A 91 2.70 12.66 -0.71
C GLU A 91 3.76 12.68 -1.80
N PRO A 92 4.38 13.85 -2.08
CA PRO A 92 5.31 13.97 -3.18
C PRO A 92 6.61 13.20 -2.93
N ASN A 93 7.33 12.90 -4.01
CA ASN A 93 8.67 12.33 -3.92
C ASN A 93 9.59 13.19 -3.04
N GLY A 94 10.28 12.55 -2.14
CA GLY A 94 11.21 13.20 -1.21
C GLY A 94 10.58 13.63 0.11
N VAL A 95 9.26 13.49 0.28
CA VAL A 95 8.61 13.81 1.55
C VAL A 95 9.13 12.91 2.67
N LEU A 96 9.35 13.53 3.81
CA LEU A 96 9.81 12.89 5.03
C LEU A 96 8.69 12.93 6.08
N HIS A 97 8.30 11.75 6.57
CA HIS A 97 7.32 11.62 7.65
C HIS A 97 8.01 11.28 8.97
N ASP A 98 7.76 12.07 10.00
CA ASP A 98 8.28 11.79 11.35
C ASP A 98 7.54 10.62 11.98
N ALA A 99 6.21 10.75 12.06
CA ALA A 99 5.34 9.71 12.58
C ALA A 99 3.93 9.86 12.03
N THR A 100 3.25 8.73 11.86
CA THR A 100 1.83 8.67 11.51
C THR A 100 1.16 7.74 12.50
N THR A 101 0.13 8.23 13.19
CA THR A 101 -0.52 7.48 14.27
C THR A 101 -1.99 7.22 13.93
N ALA A 102 -2.42 5.98 14.07
CA ALA A 102 -3.83 5.63 13.98
C ALA A 102 -4.55 6.04 15.28
N LEU A 103 -5.41 7.06 15.21
CA LEU A 103 -6.19 7.54 16.35
C LEU A 103 -7.43 6.67 16.61
N GLU A 104 -7.88 5.96 15.60
CA GLU A 104 -8.93 4.95 15.61
C GLU A 104 -8.49 3.77 14.76
N ASP A 105 -9.26 2.67 14.77
CA ASP A 105 -9.07 1.62 13.79
C ASP A 105 -9.29 2.21 12.39
N THR A 106 -8.28 2.14 11.55
CA THR A 106 -8.21 2.89 10.30
C THR A 106 -7.90 1.99 9.13
N THR A 107 -8.66 2.16 8.05
CA THR A 107 -8.42 1.51 6.76
C THR A 107 -8.26 2.56 5.69
N TYR A 108 -7.20 2.43 4.89
CA TYR A 108 -6.97 3.34 3.78
C TYR A 108 -6.35 2.65 2.56
N LEU A 109 -6.65 3.20 1.39
CA LEU A 109 -6.00 2.83 0.14
C LEU A 109 -4.69 3.61 0.04
N PHE A 110 -3.60 2.91 -0.24
CA PHE A 110 -2.29 3.50 -0.45
C PHE A 110 -1.70 3.05 -1.78
N ILE A 111 -1.32 4.01 -2.62
CA ILE A 111 -0.69 3.78 -3.92
C ILE A 111 0.64 4.52 -3.91
N CYS A 112 1.74 3.82 -4.18
CA CYS A 112 3.08 4.39 -4.17
C CYS A 112 3.80 4.11 -5.49
N ASP A 113 4.40 5.15 -6.07
CA ASP A 113 5.13 5.06 -7.33
C ASP A 113 6.62 4.77 -7.16
N GLY A 114 7.03 4.35 -5.97
CA GLY A 114 8.44 4.08 -5.70
C GLY A 114 8.67 3.38 -4.37
N THR A 115 9.86 3.57 -3.85
CA THR A 115 10.32 2.96 -2.61
C THR A 115 10.03 3.86 -1.42
N VAL A 116 9.63 3.26 -0.30
CA VAL A 116 9.56 3.91 1.01
C VAL A 116 10.74 3.42 1.84
N LEU A 117 11.57 4.34 2.31
CA LEU A 117 12.72 4.05 3.18
C LEU A 117 12.36 4.31 4.63
N TYR A 118 12.71 3.36 5.51
CA TYR A 118 12.51 3.48 6.94
C TYR A 118 13.84 3.72 7.66
N PHE A 119 13.79 4.50 8.70
CA PHE A 119 14.97 4.78 9.54
C PHE A 119 14.54 5.13 10.96
N ASN A 120 15.50 5.06 11.87
CA ASN A 120 15.43 5.56 13.22
C ASN A 120 16.48 6.67 13.42
N GLU A 121 16.73 7.08 14.65
CA GLU A 121 17.68 8.15 14.96
C GLU A 121 19.12 7.83 14.53
N ASP A 122 19.47 6.55 14.47
CA ASP A 122 20.85 6.10 14.26
C ASP A 122 21.13 5.63 12.84
N SER A 123 20.14 5.07 12.13
CA SER A 123 20.40 4.40 10.87
C SER A 123 19.15 4.11 10.02
N PHE A 124 19.41 3.75 8.79
CA PHE A 124 18.47 3.12 7.89
C PHE A 124 18.07 1.73 8.42
N THR A 125 16.76 1.47 8.52
CA THR A 125 16.23 0.24 9.13
C THR A 125 15.58 -0.70 8.13
N GLY A 126 15.24 -0.24 6.93
CA GLY A 126 14.62 -1.07 5.91
C GLY A 126 13.86 -0.27 4.85
N TYR A 127 13.19 -0.99 3.97
CA TYR A 127 12.42 -0.38 2.88
C TYR A 127 11.21 -1.22 2.49
N THR A 128 10.27 -0.57 1.82
CA THR A 128 9.16 -1.20 1.13
C THR A 128 9.17 -0.74 -0.32
N ASN A 129 9.14 -1.68 -1.26
CA ASN A 129 9.02 -1.44 -2.69
C ASN A 129 8.14 -2.51 -3.34
N TRP A 130 7.96 -2.47 -4.65
CA TRP A 130 7.15 -3.43 -5.38
C TRP A 130 7.60 -4.89 -5.17
N GLU A 131 8.91 -5.15 -5.10
CA GLU A 131 9.46 -6.50 -4.88
C GLU A 131 9.11 -7.04 -3.49
N THR A 132 9.28 -6.20 -2.45
CA THR A 132 8.94 -6.59 -1.08
C THR A 132 7.44 -6.82 -0.90
N ILE A 133 6.61 -6.04 -1.57
CA ILE A 133 5.14 -6.20 -1.57
C ILE A 133 4.73 -7.48 -2.32
N GLU A 134 5.32 -7.75 -3.48
CA GLU A 134 5.06 -9.00 -4.22
C GLU A 134 5.46 -10.22 -3.40
N LYS A 135 6.63 -10.19 -2.79
CA LYS A 135 7.12 -11.27 -1.93
C LYS A 135 6.23 -11.49 -0.70
N LEU A 136 5.74 -10.42 -0.11
CA LEU A 136 4.78 -10.50 1.00
C LEU A 136 3.51 -11.27 0.57
N ARG A 137 2.95 -10.96 -0.58
CA ARG A 137 1.79 -11.64 -1.15
C ARG A 137 2.06 -13.11 -1.46
N GLU A 138 3.20 -13.41 -2.08
CA GLU A 138 3.60 -14.80 -2.41
C GLU A 138 3.75 -15.65 -1.15
N ASN A 139 4.44 -15.13 -0.13
CA ASN A 139 4.62 -15.81 1.14
C ASN A 139 3.29 -16.10 1.85
N ALA A 140 2.36 -15.15 1.81
CA ALA A 140 1.03 -15.33 2.39
C ALA A 140 0.24 -16.44 1.68
N LYS A 141 0.31 -16.51 0.35
CA LYS A 141 -0.33 -17.58 -0.43
C LYS A 141 0.26 -18.96 -0.13
N LEU A 142 1.58 -19.06 0.02
CA LEU A 142 2.26 -20.29 0.38
C LEU A 142 1.85 -20.76 1.78
N ALA A 143 1.74 -19.86 2.75
CA ALA A 143 1.30 -20.18 4.09
C ALA A 143 -0.14 -20.73 4.12
N GLN A 144 -1.05 -20.11 3.36
CA GLN A 144 -2.43 -20.57 3.21
C GLN A 144 -2.54 -21.95 2.54
N ALA A 145 -1.70 -22.25 1.57
CA ALA A 145 -1.69 -23.55 0.87
C ALA A 145 -1.14 -24.69 1.74
N ALA A 146 -0.45 -24.38 2.84
CA ALA A 146 0.11 -25.38 3.79
C ALA A 146 -0.86 -25.75 4.92
N GLU A 147 -1.99 -25.05 5.06
CA GLU A 147 -3.08 -25.35 6.02
C GLU A 147 -4.08 -26.36 5.44
#